data_888c817422aa367b386cbbd66ec127f7
#
_entry.id   888c817422aa367b386cbbd66ec127f7
#
_cell.length_a   1.000
_cell.length_b   1.000
_cell.length_c   1.000
_cell.angle_alpha   90.00
_cell.angle_beta   90.00
_cell.angle_gamma   90.00
#
_symmetry.space_group_name_H-M   'P 1'
#
loop_
_entity.id
_entity.type
_entity.pdbx_description
1 polymer ?
#
loop_
_entity_poly.entity_id
_entity_poly.type
_entity_poly.pdbx_seq_one_letter_code
_entity_poly.pdbx_strand_id
1 'polypeptide(L)'
;TKAKSATVNAYNSSTLRQTNANGSTESITIWSDGTAGTGTITVSKGSITLSTITVVFTGVPASAAIALSDTIVSLTAGTTVVGTVKDSGGNVMKSGTVYIFSTDTNIAGANLSTNVHPIVATAYTIPSTGVLAFTLTTANRTNGLETGVATITLRDSWTVAASTWSSNAIDVTVTSNKIATLTVAFDKATYAPGERAVITYTATDIAGRALATAA
;
A
#
# COMPACT_ATOMS: atom_id res chain seq x y z
N THR A 1 45.64 -4.89 11.21
CA THR A 1 44.81 -3.98 12.04
C THR A 1 43.37 -4.42 11.94
N LYS A 2 42.78 -4.90 13.06
CA LYS A 2 41.39 -5.36 13.08
C LYS A 2 40.43 -4.18 13.31
N ALA A 3 39.50 -3.97 12.41
CA ALA A 3 38.38 -3.09 12.64
C ALA A 3 37.59 -3.58 13.87
N LYS A 4 37.32 -2.71 14.83
CA LYS A 4 36.58 -3.02 16.03
C LYS A 4 35.13 -2.59 15.81
N SER A 5 34.24 -3.57 15.68
CA SER A 5 32.79 -3.33 15.69
C SER A 5 32.31 -3.27 17.14
N ALA A 6 31.57 -2.24 17.48
CA ALA A 6 30.90 -2.14 18.78
C ALA A 6 29.39 -2.25 18.58
N THR A 7 28.76 -3.20 19.29
CA THR A 7 27.30 -3.34 19.32
C THR A 7 26.79 -2.71 20.59
N VAL A 8 25.86 -1.77 20.49
CA VAL A 8 25.21 -1.12 21.63
C VAL A 8 23.74 -1.52 21.67
N ASN A 9 23.31 -2.06 22.81
CA ASN A 9 21.89 -2.17 23.12
C ASN A 9 21.38 -0.81 23.61
N ALA A 10 20.51 -0.17 22.86
CA ALA A 10 20.04 1.19 23.12
C ALA A 10 19.34 1.36 24.49
N TYR A 11 18.80 0.27 25.08
CA TYR A 11 18.16 0.31 26.38
C TYR A 11 19.09 0.06 27.58
N ASN A 12 20.37 -0.25 27.34
CA ASN A 12 21.33 -0.52 28.43
C ASN A 12 22.40 0.54 28.58
N SER A 13 22.57 1.43 27.61
CA SER A 13 23.55 2.51 27.71
C SER A 13 23.18 3.69 26.80
N SER A 14 23.08 4.87 27.36
CA SER A 14 22.91 6.10 26.61
C SER A 14 24.22 6.63 25.99
N THR A 15 25.36 6.02 26.33
CA THR A 15 26.67 6.46 25.86
C THR A 15 27.55 5.27 25.51
N LEU A 16 28.06 5.23 24.28
CA LEU A 16 29.11 4.34 23.84
C LEU A 16 30.43 5.10 23.75
N ARG A 17 31.44 4.60 24.45
CA ARG A 17 32.78 5.14 24.32
C ARG A 17 33.64 4.20 23.49
N GLN A 18 34.13 4.67 22.37
CA GLN A 18 35.13 3.97 21.58
C GLN A 18 36.52 4.53 21.89
N THR A 19 37.41 3.65 22.31
CA THR A 19 38.74 4.08 22.79
C THR A 19 39.86 3.93 21.77
N ASN A 20 39.63 3.15 20.70
CA ASN A 20 40.64 2.90 19.65
C ASN A 20 40.00 2.83 18.28
N ALA A 21 39.87 3.96 17.61
CA ALA A 21 39.53 4.03 16.21
C ALA A 21 40.81 3.83 15.37
N ASN A 22 41.01 2.64 14.83
CA ASN A 22 42.21 2.29 14.03
C ASN A 22 41.90 2.14 12.53
N GLY A 23 40.75 2.61 12.08
CA GLY A 23 40.32 2.53 10.68
C GLY A 23 39.71 3.83 10.17
N SER A 24 39.61 3.96 8.88
CA SER A 24 38.91 5.07 8.22
C SER A 24 37.38 4.95 8.29
N THR A 25 36.88 3.77 8.68
CA THR A 25 35.44 3.49 8.79
C THR A 25 35.16 2.70 10.06
N GLU A 26 34.24 3.21 10.88
CA GLU A 26 33.75 2.54 12.09
C GLU A 26 32.24 2.32 11.97
N SER A 27 31.80 1.16 12.44
CA SER A 27 30.36 0.80 12.42
C SER A 27 29.83 0.63 13.83
N ILE A 28 28.72 1.28 14.11
CA ILE A 28 27.97 1.13 15.37
C ILE A 28 26.60 0.57 15.01
N THR A 29 26.23 -0.57 15.58
CA THR A 29 24.90 -1.14 15.42
C THR A 29 24.04 -0.74 16.61
N ILE A 30 22.89 -0.16 16.32
CA ILE A 30 21.91 0.27 17.32
C ILE A 30 20.66 -0.58 17.17
N TRP A 31 20.16 -1.04 18.28
CA TRP A 31 18.96 -1.88 18.33
C TRP A 31 17.81 -1.12 18.99
N SER A 32 16.60 -1.28 18.44
CA SER A 32 15.38 -0.85 19.11
C SER A 32 15.13 -1.73 20.34
N ASP A 33 14.57 -1.14 21.38
CA ASP A 33 14.03 -1.86 22.55
C ASP A 33 12.61 -2.40 22.32
N GLY A 34 12.09 -2.26 21.08
CA GLY A 34 10.72 -2.62 20.74
C GLY A 34 9.72 -1.45 20.88
N THR A 35 10.15 -0.32 21.41
CA THR A 35 9.32 0.88 21.52
C THR A 35 9.48 1.75 20.29
N ALA A 36 8.35 2.20 19.73
CA ALA A 36 8.35 3.16 18.63
C ALA A 36 8.78 4.54 19.12
N GLY A 37 9.58 5.23 18.32
CA GLY A 37 10.01 6.58 18.70
C GLY A 37 11.16 7.09 17.86
N THR A 38 11.57 8.32 18.16
CA THR A 38 12.69 8.99 17.50
C THR A 38 13.84 9.13 18.47
N GLY A 39 14.98 8.56 18.10
CA GLY A 39 16.23 8.69 18.83
C GLY A 39 17.21 9.63 18.13
N THR A 40 17.96 10.39 18.91
CA THR A 40 19.05 11.23 18.39
C THR A 40 20.38 10.65 18.81
N ILE A 41 21.25 10.39 17.84
CA ILE A 41 22.59 9.90 18.04
C ILE A 41 23.56 11.02 17.82
N THR A 42 24.33 11.35 18.84
CA THR A 42 25.36 12.37 18.75
C THR A 42 26.74 11.73 18.79
N VAL A 43 27.53 11.98 17.76
CA VAL A 43 28.94 11.57 17.71
C VAL A 43 29.78 12.76 18.14
N SER A 44 30.63 12.53 19.15
CA SER A 44 31.49 13.60 19.69
C SER A 44 32.91 13.10 19.95
N LYS A 45 33.85 14.04 19.93
CA LYS A 45 35.26 13.84 20.35
C LYS A 45 35.57 14.81 21.48
N GLY A 46 35.64 14.30 22.70
CA GLY A 46 35.71 15.17 23.89
C GLY A 46 34.42 16.00 24.01
N SER A 47 34.55 17.31 24.10
CA SER A 47 33.43 18.28 24.16
C SER A 47 32.93 18.71 22.77
N ILE A 48 33.55 18.27 21.69
CA ILE A 48 33.21 18.70 20.32
C ILE A 48 32.23 17.70 19.71
N THR A 49 31.03 18.17 19.34
CA THR A 49 30.08 17.42 18.55
C THR A 49 30.52 17.38 17.09
N LEU A 50 30.72 16.20 16.56
CA LEU A 50 31.15 15.96 15.18
C LEU A 50 29.95 15.78 14.26
N SER A 51 28.91 15.09 14.72
CA SER A 51 27.71 14.80 13.94
C SER A 51 26.53 14.47 14.84
N THR A 52 25.32 14.76 14.37
CA THR A 52 24.07 14.35 15.00
C THR A 52 23.19 13.70 13.94
N ILE A 53 22.68 12.50 14.25
CA ILE A 53 21.85 11.70 13.35
C ILE A 53 20.54 11.40 14.08
N THR A 54 19.42 11.60 13.40
CA THR A 54 18.10 11.21 13.89
C THR A 54 17.74 9.85 13.31
N VAL A 55 17.31 8.92 14.18
CA VAL A 55 16.86 7.58 13.81
C VAL A 55 15.43 7.40 14.30
N VAL A 56 14.55 6.95 13.43
CA VAL A 56 13.17 6.61 13.77
C VAL A 56 13.06 5.10 13.89
N PHE A 57 12.61 4.64 15.06
CA PHE A 57 12.26 3.26 15.32
C PHE A 57 10.74 3.13 15.20
N THR A 58 10.29 2.33 14.26
CA THR A 58 8.86 2.06 14.07
C THR A 58 8.40 0.93 14.97
N GLY A 59 7.18 1.02 15.46
CA GLY A 59 6.53 -0.02 16.24
C GLY A 59 5.84 -1.07 15.37
N VAL A 60 4.80 -1.69 15.92
CA VAL A 60 3.93 -2.58 15.17
C VAL A 60 2.97 -1.77 14.29
N PRO A 61 2.48 -2.33 13.17
CA PRO A 61 1.46 -1.68 12.35
C PRO A 61 0.22 -1.35 13.17
N ALA A 62 -0.30 -0.12 13.04
CA ALA A 62 -1.47 0.34 13.78
C ALA A 62 -2.55 0.94 12.87
N SER A 63 -2.19 1.37 11.69
CA SER A 63 -3.13 1.91 10.70
C SER A 63 -2.55 1.82 9.29
N ALA A 64 -3.42 1.85 8.30
CA ALA A 64 -3.03 1.99 6.90
C ALA A 64 -4.03 2.86 6.16
N ALA A 65 -3.55 3.54 5.12
CA ALA A 65 -4.37 4.22 4.14
C ALA A 65 -4.01 3.71 2.75
N ILE A 66 -5.03 3.37 1.95
CA ILE A 66 -4.87 2.86 0.58
C ILE A 66 -5.74 3.62 -0.40
N ALA A 67 -5.31 3.66 -1.65
CA ALA A 67 -6.03 4.22 -2.79
C ALA A 67 -5.84 3.35 -4.02
N LEU A 68 -6.79 3.37 -4.95
CA LEU A 68 -6.69 2.74 -6.26
C LEU A 68 -6.27 3.76 -7.31
N SER A 69 -5.49 3.32 -8.31
CA SER A 69 -5.28 4.13 -9.52
C SER A 69 -6.56 4.26 -10.32
N ASP A 70 -7.31 3.16 -10.42
CA ASP A 70 -8.59 3.09 -11.13
C ASP A 70 -9.60 2.30 -10.31
N THR A 71 -10.78 2.88 -10.10
CA THR A 71 -11.88 2.23 -9.36
C THR A 71 -12.78 1.39 -10.25
N ILE A 72 -12.70 1.60 -11.57
CA ILE A 72 -13.42 0.81 -12.57
C ILE A 72 -12.41 0.20 -13.53
N VAL A 73 -12.42 -1.12 -13.63
CA VAL A 73 -11.51 -1.89 -14.47
C VAL A 73 -12.28 -2.87 -15.35
N SER A 74 -11.77 -3.15 -16.51
CA SER A 74 -12.36 -4.16 -17.39
C SER A 74 -11.96 -5.57 -16.93
N LEU A 75 -12.75 -6.56 -17.35
CA LEU A 75 -12.34 -7.97 -17.28
C LEU A 75 -10.97 -8.13 -17.94
N THR A 76 -10.07 -8.90 -17.34
CA THR A 76 -8.68 -9.12 -17.78
C THR A 76 -7.71 -7.96 -17.53
N ALA A 77 -8.17 -6.82 -17.03
CA ALA A 77 -7.31 -5.71 -16.60
C ALA A 77 -6.97 -5.81 -15.11
N GLY A 78 -6.01 -5.01 -14.69
CA GLY A 78 -5.63 -4.82 -13.29
C GLY A 78 -5.71 -3.35 -12.90
N THR A 79 -5.71 -3.11 -11.60
CA THR A 79 -5.55 -1.76 -11.04
C THR A 79 -4.48 -1.79 -9.96
N THR A 80 -3.77 -0.69 -9.80
CA THR A 80 -2.73 -0.59 -8.78
C THR A 80 -3.31 0.00 -7.50
N VAL A 81 -3.06 -0.70 -6.39
CA VAL A 81 -3.28 -0.15 -5.05
C VAL A 81 -1.99 0.49 -4.59
N VAL A 82 -2.08 1.71 -4.14
CA VAL A 82 -0.99 2.43 -3.48
C VAL A 82 -1.40 2.78 -2.06
N GLY A 83 -0.43 2.85 -1.15
CA GLY A 83 -0.76 3.20 0.23
C GLY A 83 0.44 3.27 1.15
N THR A 84 0.15 3.51 2.41
CA THR A 84 1.15 3.55 3.49
C THR A 84 0.61 2.88 4.73
N VAL A 85 1.49 2.23 5.48
CA VAL A 85 1.20 1.69 6.80
C VAL A 85 1.93 2.52 7.83
N LYS A 86 1.27 2.81 8.94
CA LYS A 86 1.83 3.59 10.05
C LYS A 86 1.75 2.82 11.35
N ASP A 87 2.71 3.06 12.22
CA ASP A 87 2.67 2.61 13.61
C ASP A 87 1.75 3.48 14.48
N SER A 88 1.62 3.15 15.76
CA SER A 88 0.83 3.92 16.73
C SER A 88 1.36 5.35 16.98
N GLY A 89 2.61 5.61 16.66
CA GLY A 89 3.24 6.93 16.71
C GLY A 89 3.03 7.76 15.43
N GLY A 90 2.35 7.21 14.41
CA GLY A 90 2.13 7.87 13.13
C GLY A 90 3.32 7.78 12.16
N ASN A 91 4.37 7.03 12.50
CA ASN A 91 5.54 6.88 11.65
C ASN A 91 5.26 5.89 10.52
N VAL A 92 5.70 6.23 9.30
CA VAL A 92 5.58 5.32 8.14
C VAL A 92 6.49 4.12 8.34
N MET A 93 5.91 2.94 8.27
CA MET A 93 6.64 1.68 8.38
C MET A 93 7.39 1.36 7.09
N LYS A 94 8.59 0.82 7.23
CA LYS A 94 9.48 0.42 6.13
C LYS A 94 9.85 -1.07 6.19
N SER A 95 9.13 -1.82 6.99
CA SER A 95 9.26 -3.27 7.13
C SER A 95 8.02 -3.84 7.81
N GLY A 96 7.84 -5.13 7.78
CA GLY A 96 6.71 -5.82 8.37
C GLY A 96 5.82 -6.46 7.32
N THR A 97 4.75 -7.09 7.77
CA THR A 97 3.78 -7.76 6.91
C THR A 97 2.38 -7.24 7.19
N VAL A 98 1.62 -7.01 6.15
CA VAL A 98 0.18 -6.74 6.18
C VAL A 98 -0.53 -7.73 5.28
N TYR A 99 -1.84 -7.84 5.43
CA TYR A 99 -2.65 -8.78 4.68
C TYR A 99 -3.69 -8.03 3.86
N ILE A 100 -3.77 -8.39 2.59
CA ILE A 100 -4.72 -7.80 1.64
C ILE A 100 -5.96 -8.69 1.63
N PHE A 101 -7.11 -8.09 1.95
CA PHE A 101 -8.41 -8.73 1.92
C PHE A 101 -9.25 -8.21 0.77
N SER A 102 -9.95 -9.12 0.13
CA SER A 102 -11.02 -8.82 -0.82
C SER A 102 -12.31 -9.47 -0.34
N THR A 103 -13.42 -8.76 -0.43
CA THR A 103 -14.74 -9.32 -0.13
C THR A 103 -15.17 -10.37 -1.15
N ASP A 104 -14.66 -10.26 -2.38
CA ASP A 104 -14.90 -11.23 -3.44
C ASP A 104 -13.66 -11.37 -4.34
N THR A 105 -12.86 -12.40 -4.06
CA THR A 105 -11.69 -12.74 -4.88
C THR A 105 -12.07 -13.23 -6.27
N ASN A 106 -13.36 -13.51 -6.53
CA ASN A 106 -13.89 -13.83 -7.83
C ASN A 106 -13.98 -12.61 -8.72
N ILE A 107 -14.09 -11.45 -8.15
CA ILE A 107 -14.19 -10.19 -8.88
C ILE A 107 -12.81 -9.54 -8.95
N ALA A 108 -12.17 -9.33 -7.81
CA ALA A 108 -10.84 -8.74 -7.76
C ALA A 108 -10.08 -9.17 -6.50
N GLY A 109 -8.77 -9.29 -6.60
CA GLY A 109 -7.92 -9.59 -5.45
C GLY A 109 -6.43 -9.55 -5.82
N ALA A 110 -5.58 -9.55 -4.81
CA ALA A 110 -4.14 -9.61 -5.00
C ALA A 110 -3.71 -11.07 -5.26
N ASN A 111 -2.88 -11.27 -6.29
CA ASN A 111 -2.25 -12.54 -6.62
C ASN A 111 -3.21 -13.73 -6.76
N LEU A 112 -4.14 -13.64 -7.70
CA LEU A 112 -5.18 -14.65 -7.97
C LEU A 112 -4.68 -15.90 -8.70
N SER A 113 -3.48 -16.37 -8.44
CA SER A 113 -2.96 -17.58 -9.11
C SER A 113 -3.55 -18.90 -8.60
N THR A 114 -4.38 -18.89 -7.57
CA THR A 114 -4.99 -20.10 -7.02
C THR A 114 -6.51 -19.97 -6.91
N ASN A 115 -7.20 -20.93 -7.49
CA ASN A 115 -8.67 -21.10 -7.50
C ASN A 115 -9.25 -21.48 -6.14
N VAL A 116 -8.86 -20.86 -5.06
CA VAL A 116 -9.35 -21.22 -3.72
C VAL A 116 -10.30 -20.14 -3.22
N HIS A 117 -11.59 -20.42 -3.24
CA HIS A 117 -12.56 -19.79 -2.36
C HIS A 117 -12.33 -20.28 -0.94
N PRO A 118 -12.34 -19.47 0.04
CA PRO A 118 -12.94 -18.18 0.33
C PRO A 118 -11.90 -17.07 0.57
N ILE A 119 -12.36 -15.85 0.89
CA ILE A 119 -11.61 -14.63 1.29
C ILE A 119 -10.21 -14.99 1.83
N VAL A 120 -9.25 -15.16 0.94
CA VAL A 120 -7.90 -15.49 1.35
C VAL A 120 -7.14 -14.18 1.47
N ALA A 121 -6.69 -13.91 2.69
CA ALA A 121 -5.78 -12.82 2.93
C ALA A 121 -4.46 -13.09 2.21
N THR A 122 -4.03 -12.20 1.34
CA THR A 122 -2.71 -12.28 0.71
C THR A 122 -1.71 -11.49 1.56
N ALA A 123 -0.67 -12.17 2.03
CA ALA A 123 0.41 -11.52 2.77
C ALA A 123 1.21 -10.59 1.84
N TYR A 124 1.45 -9.38 2.28
CA TYR A 124 2.25 -8.38 1.58
C TYR A 124 3.32 -7.81 2.50
N THR A 125 4.58 -7.90 2.06
CA THR A 125 5.71 -7.34 2.81
C THR A 125 5.80 -5.84 2.55
N ILE A 126 5.83 -5.04 3.61
CA ILE A 126 6.00 -3.60 3.51
C ILE A 126 7.40 -3.30 2.96
N PRO A 127 7.51 -2.60 1.83
CA PRO A 127 8.81 -2.32 1.22
C PRO A 127 9.59 -1.26 2.01
N SER A 128 10.92 -1.26 1.85
CA SER A 128 11.81 -0.31 2.53
C SER A 128 11.56 1.16 2.15
N THR A 129 10.87 1.41 1.05
CA THR A 129 10.40 2.76 0.67
C THR A 129 9.29 3.28 1.58
N GLY A 130 8.56 2.37 2.27
CA GLY A 130 7.37 2.68 3.06
C GLY A 130 6.11 2.90 2.23
N VAL A 131 6.21 2.84 0.90
CA VAL A 131 5.06 2.97 0.00
C VAL A 131 4.66 1.59 -0.48
N LEU A 132 3.43 1.19 -0.14
CA LEU A 132 2.83 -0.02 -0.69
C LEU A 132 2.48 0.23 -2.16
N ALA A 133 2.78 -0.73 -3.02
CA ALA A 133 2.34 -0.73 -4.40
C ALA A 133 2.15 -2.18 -4.85
N PHE A 134 0.92 -2.58 -5.09
CA PHE A 134 0.60 -3.92 -5.57
C PHE A 134 -0.56 -3.88 -6.55
N THR A 135 -0.62 -4.85 -7.45
CA THR A 135 -1.65 -4.92 -8.47
C THR A 135 -2.76 -5.86 -8.01
N LEU A 136 -4.00 -5.37 -8.10
CA LEU A 136 -5.17 -6.23 -8.09
C LEU A 136 -5.42 -6.70 -9.51
N THR A 137 -5.69 -7.96 -9.66
CA THR A 137 -5.99 -8.56 -10.97
C THR A 137 -7.41 -9.11 -10.98
N THR A 138 -8.07 -8.99 -12.11
CA THR A 138 -9.37 -9.57 -12.39
C THR A 138 -9.25 -10.83 -13.26
N ALA A 139 -8.06 -11.05 -13.81
CA ALA A 139 -7.77 -12.13 -14.72
C ALA A 139 -7.17 -13.34 -14.01
N ASN A 140 -7.62 -14.44 -14.33
CA ASN A 140 -7.14 -15.80 -14.17
C ASN A 140 -8.10 -16.70 -13.37
N ARG A 141 -9.13 -17.20 -14.09
CA ARG A 141 -10.11 -18.08 -13.49
C ARG A 141 -10.39 -19.29 -14.34
N THR A 142 -10.37 -20.43 -13.67
CA THR A 142 -10.82 -21.70 -14.25
C THR A 142 -12.33 -21.71 -14.44
N ASN A 143 -13.10 -20.88 -13.71
CA ASN A 143 -14.57 -20.91 -13.68
C ASN A 143 -15.25 -19.72 -14.36
N GLY A 144 -14.51 -18.95 -15.18
CA GLY A 144 -15.06 -17.81 -15.90
C GLY A 144 -14.76 -16.46 -15.21
N LEU A 145 -14.90 -15.40 -16.01
CA LEU A 145 -14.69 -14.03 -15.58
C LEU A 145 -16.00 -13.47 -15.01
N GLU A 146 -15.96 -12.99 -13.79
CA GLU A 146 -17.12 -12.38 -13.14
C GLU A 146 -16.99 -10.88 -13.09
N THR A 147 -18.10 -10.20 -13.30
CA THR A 147 -18.22 -8.74 -13.17
C THR A 147 -18.92 -8.42 -11.85
N GLY A 148 -18.52 -7.35 -11.20
CA GLY A 148 -19.11 -6.99 -9.93
C GLY A 148 -18.29 -5.92 -9.22
N VAL A 149 -18.53 -5.83 -7.91
CA VAL A 149 -17.77 -4.94 -7.02
C VAL A 149 -17.12 -5.80 -5.95
N ALA A 150 -15.83 -5.60 -5.76
CA ALA A 150 -15.10 -6.15 -4.63
C ALA A 150 -14.55 -5.02 -3.76
N THR A 151 -14.69 -5.14 -2.45
CA THR A 151 -14.13 -4.18 -1.49
C THR A 151 -12.78 -4.69 -0.99
N ILE A 152 -11.76 -3.86 -1.08
CA ILE A 152 -10.39 -4.17 -0.67
C ILE A 152 -10.07 -3.45 0.63
N THR A 153 -9.45 -4.16 1.56
CA THR A 153 -8.90 -3.62 2.81
C THR A 153 -7.54 -4.22 3.12
N LEU A 154 -6.71 -3.51 3.85
CA LEU A 154 -5.51 -4.05 4.50
C LEU A 154 -5.77 -4.29 5.98
N ARG A 155 -5.12 -5.32 6.52
CA ARG A 155 -5.23 -5.72 7.94
C ARG A 155 -3.88 -6.19 8.47
N ASP A 156 -3.77 -6.24 9.79
CA ASP A 156 -2.57 -6.72 10.49
C ASP A 156 -2.54 -8.24 10.68
N SER A 157 -3.64 -8.93 10.43
CA SER A 157 -3.76 -10.37 10.65
C SER A 157 -4.31 -11.09 9.44
N TRP A 158 -4.01 -12.38 9.37
CA TRP A 158 -4.52 -13.33 8.37
C TRP A 158 -6.03 -13.53 8.40
N THR A 159 -6.68 -13.28 9.52
CA THR A 159 -8.13 -13.41 9.66
C THR A 159 -8.76 -12.09 10.12
N VAL A 160 -10.00 -11.87 9.70
CA VAL A 160 -10.78 -10.69 10.12
C VAL A 160 -10.95 -10.66 11.63
N ALA A 161 -11.23 -11.82 12.24
CA ALA A 161 -11.49 -11.93 13.68
C ALA A 161 -10.25 -11.64 14.55
N ALA A 162 -9.04 -11.90 14.03
CA ALA A 162 -7.80 -11.65 14.74
C ALA A 162 -7.20 -10.27 14.42
N SER A 163 -7.80 -9.53 13.48
CA SER A 163 -7.30 -8.19 13.11
C SER A 163 -7.62 -7.17 14.18
N THR A 164 -6.63 -6.38 14.57
CA THR A 164 -6.77 -5.30 15.54
C THR A 164 -7.06 -3.95 14.85
N TRP A 165 -6.71 -3.83 13.56
CA TRP A 165 -7.03 -2.68 12.73
C TRP A 165 -7.30 -3.09 11.28
N SER A 166 -7.94 -2.20 10.53
CA SER A 166 -8.06 -2.26 9.07
C SER A 166 -7.81 -0.89 8.46
N SER A 167 -7.38 -0.87 7.19
CA SER A 167 -7.33 0.37 6.39
C SER A 167 -8.75 0.90 6.13
N ASN A 168 -8.81 2.07 5.48
CA ASN A 168 -10.02 2.43 4.74
C ASN A 168 -10.35 1.33 3.73
N ALA A 169 -11.66 1.14 3.51
CA ALA A 169 -12.17 0.26 2.47
C ALA A 169 -12.19 1.01 1.13
N ILE A 170 -11.83 0.33 0.05
CA ILE A 170 -11.91 0.85 -1.31
C ILE A 170 -12.63 -0.17 -2.20
N ASP A 171 -13.56 0.30 -3.01
CA ASP A 171 -14.29 -0.53 -3.94
C ASP A 171 -13.63 -0.52 -5.31
N VAL A 172 -13.43 -1.70 -5.88
CA VAL A 172 -13.06 -1.89 -7.27
C VAL A 172 -14.22 -2.50 -8.02
N THR A 173 -14.66 -1.83 -9.07
CA THR A 173 -15.73 -2.30 -9.95
C THR A 173 -15.12 -2.96 -11.19
N VAL A 174 -15.43 -4.23 -11.40
CA VAL A 174 -15.03 -4.97 -12.59
C VAL A 174 -16.21 -5.01 -13.56
N THR A 175 -16.00 -4.53 -14.76
CA THR A 175 -17.04 -4.43 -15.79
C THR A 175 -16.74 -5.33 -16.98
N SER A 176 -17.78 -5.70 -17.71
CA SER A 176 -17.64 -6.43 -18.97
C SER A 176 -16.99 -5.51 -20.02
N ASN A 177 -16.25 -6.09 -20.96
CA ASN A 177 -15.69 -5.34 -22.10
C ASN A 177 -16.76 -5.09 -23.20
N LYS A 178 -18.01 -5.51 -22.97
CA LYS A 178 -19.09 -5.42 -23.95
C LYS A 178 -20.02 -4.29 -23.56
N ILE A 179 -20.23 -3.36 -24.50
CA ILE A 179 -21.24 -2.32 -24.38
C ILE A 179 -22.62 -2.99 -24.53
N ALA A 180 -23.48 -2.83 -23.55
CA ALA A 180 -24.87 -3.22 -23.60
C ALA A 180 -25.78 -2.02 -23.89
N THR A 181 -25.45 -0.85 -23.31
CA THR A 181 -26.20 0.38 -23.54
C THR A 181 -25.26 1.53 -23.85
N LEU A 182 -25.60 2.35 -24.84
CA LEU A 182 -24.93 3.60 -25.16
C LEU A 182 -25.95 4.71 -25.12
N THR A 183 -25.75 5.68 -24.24
CA THR A 183 -26.53 6.89 -24.18
C THR A 183 -25.72 8.06 -24.72
N VAL A 184 -26.41 8.96 -25.41
CA VAL A 184 -25.84 10.18 -26.00
C VAL A 184 -26.63 11.37 -25.47
N ALA A 185 -25.93 12.35 -24.93
CA ALA A 185 -26.54 13.56 -24.43
C ALA A 185 -25.81 14.80 -24.98
N PHE A 186 -26.57 15.83 -25.28
CA PHE A 186 -26.06 17.16 -25.56
C PHE A 186 -26.05 17.98 -24.27
N ASP A 187 -25.10 18.89 -24.16
CA ASP A 187 -24.99 19.81 -23.01
C ASP A 187 -26.14 20.83 -22.95
N LYS A 188 -26.83 21.06 -24.10
CA LYS A 188 -28.00 21.96 -24.22
C LYS A 188 -29.04 21.37 -25.14
N ALA A 189 -30.28 21.80 -24.95
CA ALA A 189 -31.41 21.43 -25.82
C ALA A 189 -31.43 22.20 -27.14
N THR A 190 -30.87 23.41 -27.20
CA THR A 190 -30.85 24.28 -28.39
C THR A 190 -29.54 25.04 -28.49
N TYR A 191 -29.12 25.31 -29.73
CA TYR A 191 -27.88 26.02 -30.04
C TYR A 191 -28.15 27.15 -31.02
N ALA A 192 -27.47 28.28 -30.86
CA ALA A 192 -27.43 29.33 -31.82
C ALA A 192 -26.58 28.95 -33.05
N PRO A 193 -26.81 29.54 -34.22
CA PRO A 193 -25.96 29.31 -35.39
C PRO A 193 -24.48 29.60 -35.07
N GLY A 194 -23.59 28.62 -35.33
CA GLY A 194 -22.17 28.72 -35.05
C GLY A 194 -21.76 28.41 -33.59
N GLU A 195 -22.71 28.11 -32.72
CA GLU A 195 -22.41 27.72 -31.33
C GLU A 195 -21.86 26.30 -31.27
N ARG A 196 -20.90 26.07 -30.37
CA ARG A 196 -20.29 24.77 -30.15
C ARG A 196 -21.20 23.88 -29.29
N ALA A 197 -21.49 22.68 -29.79
CA ALA A 197 -22.18 21.63 -29.04
C ALA A 197 -21.17 20.70 -28.35
N VAL A 198 -21.43 20.30 -27.12
CA VAL A 198 -20.70 19.23 -26.44
C VAL A 198 -21.60 18.00 -26.39
N ILE A 199 -21.09 16.90 -26.91
CA ILE A 199 -21.78 15.61 -26.91
C ILE A 199 -21.08 14.68 -25.88
N THR A 200 -21.85 14.21 -24.93
CA THR A 200 -21.38 13.23 -23.94
C THR A 200 -21.90 11.85 -24.26
N TYR A 201 -21.02 10.86 -24.30
CA TYR A 201 -21.36 9.46 -24.48
C TYR A 201 -21.19 8.74 -23.13
N THR A 202 -22.18 7.96 -22.73
CA THR A 202 -22.09 7.09 -21.57
C THR A 202 -22.41 5.67 -22.01
N ALA A 203 -21.42 4.78 -21.84
CA ALA A 203 -21.55 3.37 -22.16
C ALA A 203 -21.62 2.54 -20.86
N THR A 204 -22.55 1.59 -20.83
CA THR A 204 -22.69 0.69 -19.70
C THR A 204 -22.69 -0.77 -20.16
N ASP A 205 -22.30 -1.67 -19.24
CA ASP A 205 -22.41 -3.13 -19.42
C ASP A 205 -23.85 -3.58 -19.20
N ILE A 206 -24.09 -4.90 -19.34
CA ILE A 206 -25.43 -5.49 -19.17
C ILE A 206 -26.00 -5.34 -17.76
N ALA A 207 -25.16 -5.10 -16.78
CA ALA A 207 -25.56 -4.82 -15.39
C ALA A 207 -25.75 -3.31 -15.11
N GLY A 208 -25.66 -2.47 -16.14
CA GLY A 208 -25.82 -1.01 -16.02
C GLY A 208 -24.59 -0.30 -15.43
N ARG A 209 -23.44 -0.97 -15.30
CA ARG A 209 -22.22 -0.38 -14.76
C ARG A 209 -21.46 0.35 -15.84
N ALA A 210 -20.86 1.51 -15.49
CA ALA A 210 -20.01 2.25 -16.40
C ALA A 210 -18.84 1.38 -16.85
N LEU A 211 -18.48 1.45 -18.14
CA LEU A 211 -17.33 0.73 -18.65
C LEU A 211 -16.03 1.42 -18.21
N ALA A 212 -14.98 0.62 -18.03
CA ALA A 212 -13.64 1.15 -17.79
C ALA A 212 -13.20 1.97 -19.01
N THR A 213 -12.57 3.11 -18.74
CA THR A 213 -11.94 3.90 -19.79
C THR A 213 -10.77 3.10 -20.36
N ALA A 214 -10.67 2.99 -21.68
CA ALA A 214 -9.49 2.42 -22.30
C ALA A 214 -8.29 3.32 -21.99
N ALA A 215 -7.23 2.71 -21.41
CA ALA A 215 -5.97 3.39 -21.17
C ALA A 215 -5.17 3.59 -22.46
#